data_0fccd1641003d27157369a8a767dbfae
#
_entry.id   0fccd1641003d27157369a8a767dbfae
#
_cell.length_a   1.000
_cell.length_b   1.000
_cell.length_c   1.000
_cell.angle_alpha   90.00
_cell.angle_beta   90.00
_cell.angle_gamma   90.00
#
_symmetry.space_group_name_H-M   'P 1'
#
loop_
_entity.id
_entity.type
_entity.pdbx_description
1 polymer ?
#
loop_
_entity_poly.entity_id
_entity_poly.type
_entity_poly.pdbx_seq_one_letter_code
_entity_poly.pdbx_strand_id
1 'polypeptide(L)'
;MQFKWATGTNNQVYQDALSIRRKVFIEEQHVDETIEIDGTDNTKHHVVGYLDNIPQATARINPLDQDTLKIQRVAVHQTQRGLGLGRQLMNEIENWARTNNFKRLILSAQDPVIPFYERANYLISNPEGYFEAGIPHHDMEKVLH
;
A
#
# COMPACT_ATOMS: atom_id res chain seq x y z
N MET A 1 -15.84 -5.76 3.38
CA MET A 1 -14.69 -6.17 2.55
C MET A 1 -13.95 -7.30 3.23
N GLN A 2 -13.55 -8.29 2.47
CA GLN A 2 -12.75 -9.41 2.97
C GLN A 2 -11.30 -9.22 2.56
N PHE A 3 -10.37 -9.40 3.49
CA PHE A 3 -8.93 -9.27 3.23
C PHE A 3 -8.27 -10.64 3.21
N LYS A 4 -7.32 -10.81 2.29
CA LYS A 4 -6.46 -12.00 2.22
C LYS A 4 -5.01 -11.56 2.13
N TRP A 5 -4.16 -12.29 2.81
CA TRP A 5 -2.72 -12.05 2.88
C TRP A 5 -1.94 -13.22 2.27
N ALA A 6 -0.84 -12.89 1.62
CA ALA A 6 0.10 -13.90 1.13
C ALA A 6 1.50 -13.31 1.06
N THR A 7 2.50 -14.19 1.10
CA THR A 7 3.90 -13.82 0.96
C THR A 7 4.43 -14.35 -0.35
N GLY A 8 5.21 -13.50 -1.06
CA GLY A 8 5.82 -13.89 -2.32
C GLY A 8 4.86 -13.86 -3.49
N THR A 9 5.30 -14.47 -4.60
CA THR A 9 4.65 -14.32 -5.91
C THR A 9 3.93 -15.57 -6.42
N ASN A 10 4.14 -16.72 -5.77
CA ASN A 10 3.57 -17.98 -6.24
C ASN A 10 2.23 -18.28 -5.54
N ASN A 11 1.24 -17.41 -5.73
CA ASN A 11 -0.08 -17.56 -5.14
C ASN A 11 -1.11 -16.67 -5.84
N GLN A 12 -2.39 -16.96 -5.63
CA GLN A 12 -3.49 -16.21 -6.26
C GLN A 12 -3.64 -14.80 -5.69
N VAL A 13 -3.39 -14.61 -4.39
CA VAL A 13 -3.48 -13.27 -3.77
C VAL A 13 -2.51 -12.31 -4.45
N TYR A 14 -1.28 -12.76 -4.73
CA TYR A 14 -0.32 -11.92 -5.47
C TYR A 14 -0.83 -11.61 -6.87
N GLN A 15 -1.38 -12.59 -7.59
CA GLN A 15 -1.91 -12.35 -8.93
C GLN A 15 -3.03 -11.30 -8.90
N ASP A 16 -3.89 -11.37 -7.90
CA ASP A 16 -4.96 -10.39 -7.71
C ASP A 16 -4.40 -9.01 -7.36
N ALA A 17 -3.39 -8.94 -6.50
CA ALA A 17 -2.68 -7.71 -6.18
C ALA A 17 -2.06 -7.08 -7.44
N LEU A 18 -1.38 -7.90 -8.23
CA LEU A 18 -0.72 -7.44 -9.46
C LEU A 18 -1.73 -6.88 -10.46
N SER A 19 -2.91 -7.51 -10.58
CA SER A 19 -3.98 -7.03 -11.44
C SER A 19 -4.42 -5.60 -11.06
N ILE A 20 -4.60 -5.32 -9.77
CA ILE A 20 -4.96 -3.99 -9.29
C ILE A 20 -3.81 -3.00 -9.56
N ARG A 21 -2.58 -3.38 -9.24
CA ARG A 21 -1.40 -2.55 -9.42
C ARG A 21 -1.19 -2.15 -10.88
N ARG A 22 -1.41 -3.07 -11.82
CA ARG A 22 -1.32 -2.77 -13.25
C ARG A 22 -2.36 -1.73 -13.67
N LYS A 23 -3.59 -1.87 -13.20
CA LYS A 23 -4.67 -0.94 -13.53
C LYS A 23 -4.41 0.46 -12.96
N VAL A 24 -3.99 0.54 -11.72
CA VAL A 24 -3.81 1.84 -11.03
C VAL A 24 -2.50 2.51 -11.44
N PHE A 25 -1.39 1.82 -11.35
CA PHE A 25 -0.08 2.46 -11.54
C PHE A 25 0.37 2.49 -12.98
N ILE A 26 0.15 1.44 -13.74
CA ILE A 26 0.63 1.36 -15.13
C ILE A 26 -0.40 1.98 -16.09
N GLU A 27 -1.66 1.54 -16.04
CA GLU A 27 -2.67 2.01 -17.00
C GLU A 27 -3.19 3.41 -16.67
N GLU A 28 -3.48 3.70 -15.39
CA GLU A 28 -4.05 4.97 -14.97
C GLU A 28 -2.98 6.05 -14.77
N GLN A 29 -1.90 5.75 -14.04
CA GLN A 29 -0.86 6.73 -13.71
C GLN A 29 0.32 6.73 -14.68
N HIS A 30 0.34 5.81 -15.64
CA HIS A 30 1.39 5.69 -16.66
C HIS A 30 2.79 5.47 -16.08
N VAL A 31 2.90 4.80 -14.94
CA VAL A 31 4.18 4.40 -14.37
C VAL A 31 4.76 3.29 -15.26
N ASP A 32 6.07 3.36 -15.54
CA ASP A 32 6.76 2.33 -16.29
C ASP A 32 6.66 0.97 -15.59
N GLU A 33 6.36 -0.09 -16.33
CA GLU A 33 6.20 -1.42 -15.77
C GLU A 33 7.45 -1.89 -15.02
N THR A 34 8.65 -1.54 -15.50
CA THR A 34 9.90 -1.92 -14.85
C THR A 34 10.11 -1.22 -13.51
N ILE A 35 9.49 -0.06 -13.31
CA ILE A 35 9.51 0.66 -12.03
C ILE A 35 8.50 0.05 -11.06
N GLU A 36 7.27 -0.20 -11.53
CA GLU A 36 6.19 -0.73 -10.68
C GLU A 36 6.46 -2.16 -10.26
N ILE A 37 6.85 -3.01 -11.21
CA ILE A 37 7.22 -4.41 -10.95
C ILE A 37 8.74 -4.47 -10.90
N ASP A 38 9.28 -4.17 -9.72
CA ASP A 38 10.71 -3.94 -9.49
C ASP A 38 11.53 -5.20 -9.20
N GLY A 39 10.90 -6.39 -9.31
CA GLY A 39 11.58 -7.66 -9.07
C GLY A 39 11.72 -8.05 -7.60
N THR A 40 11.16 -7.28 -6.66
CA THR A 40 11.28 -7.56 -5.22
C THR A 40 10.01 -8.13 -4.59
N ASP A 41 8.96 -8.35 -5.37
CA ASP A 41 7.66 -8.84 -4.87
C ASP A 41 7.76 -10.19 -4.18
N ASN A 42 8.71 -11.03 -4.59
CA ASN A 42 8.85 -12.40 -4.06
C ASN A 42 9.26 -12.45 -2.59
N THR A 43 9.76 -11.38 -2.03
CA THR A 43 10.17 -11.31 -0.61
C THR A 43 9.22 -10.49 0.26
N LYS A 44 8.15 -9.94 -0.33
CA LYS A 44 7.22 -9.05 0.37
C LYS A 44 5.94 -9.77 0.74
N HIS A 45 5.20 -9.17 1.68
CA HIS A 45 3.83 -9.58 1.99
C HIS A 45 2.88 -8.76 1.11
N HIS A 46 1.80 -9.39 0.68
CA HIS A 46 0.78 -8.75 -0.13
C HIS A 46 -0.57 -8.92 0.54
N VAL A 47 -1.34 -7.85 0.61
CA VAL A 47 -2.71 -7.87 1.11
C VAL A 47 -3.64 -7.41 0.00
N VAL A 48 -4.76 -8.11 -0.14
CA VAL A 48 -5.81 -7.76 -1.12
C VAL A 48 -7.15 -7.70 -0.41
N GLY A 49 -7.89 -6.63 -0.65
CA GLY A 49 -9.26 -6.47 -0.18
C GLY A 49 -10.24 -6.83 -1.31
N TYR A 50 -11.22 -7.67 -0.99
CA TYR A 50 -12.20 -8.19 -1.92
C TYR A 50 -13.60 -7.72 -1.57
N LEU A 51 -14.37 -7.30 -2.57
CA LEU A 51 -15.80 -7.10 -2.48
C LEU A 51 -16.49 -8.12 -3.40
N ASP A 52 -17.38 -8.94 -2.84
CA ASP A 52 -18.07 -10.00 -3.60
C ASP A 52 -17.10 -10.87 -4.38
N ASN A 53 -15.97 -11.23 -3.75
CA ASN A 53 -14.89 -12.03 -4.31
C ASN A 53 -14.12 -11.36 -5.45
N ILE A 54 -14.31 -10.06 -5.66
CA ILE A 54 -13.59 -9.29 -6.68
C ILE A 54 -12.52 -8.44 -6.01
N PRO A 55 -11.25 -8.54 -6.44
CA PRO A 55 -10.16 -7.74 -5.85
C PRO A 55 -10.35 -6.25 -6.18
N GLN A 56 -10.32 -5.40 -5.14
CA GLN A 56 -10.59 -3.96 -5.28
C GLN A 56 -9.51 -3.08 -4.67
N ALA A 57 -8.72 -3.59 -3.73
CA ALA A 57 -7.69 -2.82 -3.06
C ALA A 57 -6.50 -3.70 -2.73
N THR A 58 -5.32 -3.10 -2.69
CA THR A 58 -4.10 -3.85 -2.38
C THR A 58 -3.03 -2.96 -1.76
N ALA A 59 -2.07 -3.59 -1.08
CA ALA A 59 -0.83 -2.97 -0.64
C ALA A 59 0.27 -4.03 -0.59
N ARG A 60 1.51 -3.57 -0.77
CA ARG A 60 2.71 -4.38 -0.57
C ARG A 60 3.35 -3.97 0.75
N ILE A 61 3.66 -4.94 1.59
CA ILE A 61 4.15 -4.71 2.94
C ILE A 61 5.57 -5.22 3.05
N ASN A 62 6.49 -4.32 3.41
CA ASN A 62 7.91 -4.61 3.49
C ASN A 62 8.42 -4.38 4.91
N PRO A 63 8.69 -5.44 5.71
CA PRO A 63 9.37 -5.28 6.98
C PRO A 63 10.80 -4.77 6.75
N LEU A 64 11.14 -3.64 7.37
CA LEU A 64 12.51 -3.08 7.29
C LEU A 64 13.39 -3.60 8.43
N ASP A 65 12.80 -3.79 9.60
CA ASP A 65 13.45 -4.35 10.79
C ASP A 65 12.36 -4.92 11.71
N GLN A 66 12.69 -5.25 12.95
CA GLN A 66 11.75 -5.86 13.90
C GLN A 66 10.61 -4.93 14.29
N ASP A 67 10.79 -3.62 14.19
CA ASP A 67 9.85 -2.63 14.69
C ASP A 67 9.14 -1.84 13.59
N THR A 68 9.67 -1.82 12.37
CA THR A 68 9.22 -0.92 11.31
C THR A 68 8.76 -1.67 10.07
N LEU A 69 7.53 -1.37 9.64
CA LEU A 69 6.98 -1.82 8.36
C LEU A 69 6.92 -0.66 7.38
N LYS A 70 7.33 -0.89 6.15
CA LYS A 70 7.10 0.04 5.05
C LYS A 70 5.90 -0.43 4.23
N ILE A 71 4.92 0.46 4.09
CA ILE A 71 3.74 0.22 3.27
C ILE A 71 4.00 0.79 1.88
N GLN A 72 3.84 -0.03 0.86
CA GLN A 72 4.14 0.30 -0.53
C GLN A 72 2.98 -0.12 -1.43
N ARG A 73 2.91 0.49 -2.60
CA ARG A 73 1.96 0.07 -3.65
C ARG A 73 0.51 0.03 -3.17
N VAL A 74 0.11 1.02 -2.35
CA VAL A 74 -1.29 1.16 -1.91
C VAL A 74 -2.12 1.57 -3.12
N ALA A 75 -3.11 0.78 -3.45
CA ALA A 75 -3.96 1.05 -4.60
C ALA A 75 -5.40 0.61 -4.33
N VAL A 76 -6.35 1.45 -4.76
CA VAL A 76 -7.78 1.13 -4.76
C VAL A 76 -8.26 1.27 -6.19
N HIS A 77 -9.03 0.27 -6.66
CA HIS A 77 -9.57 0.30 -8.02
C HIS A 77 -10.37 1.59 -8.25
N GLN A 78 -10.21 2.22 -9.41
CA GLN A 78 -10.77 3.52 -9.72
C GLN A 78 -12.28 3.60 -9.46
N THR A 79 -13.03 2.54 -9.81
CA THR A 79 -14.48 2.49 -9.62
C THR A 79 -14.93 2.42 -8.17
N GLN A 80 -14.01 2.14 -7.24
CA GLN A 80 -14.31 1.94 -5.82
C GLN A 80 -13.78 3.06 -4.92
N ARG A 81 -13.23 4.11 -5.50
CA ARG A 81 -12.71 5.24 -4.71
C ARG A 81 -13.86 6.06 -4.14
N GLY A 82 -13.61 6.70 -2.99
CA GLY A 82 -14.62 7.48 -2.29
C GLY A 82 -15.62 6.66 -1.46
N LEU A 83 -15.45 5.33 -1.39
CA LEU A 83 -16.33 4.43 -0.66
C LEU A 83 -15.74 3.94 0.67
N GLY A 84 -14.60 4.49 1.08
CA GLY A 84 -13.97 4.12 2.34
C GLY A 84 -13.09 2.86 2.28
N LEU A 85 -12.85 2.28 1.10
CA LEU A 85 -12.07 1.05 0.98
C LEU A 85 -10.60 1.25 1.34
N GLY A 86 -10.04 2.40 0.98
CA GLY A 86 -8.65 2.72 1.34
C GLY A 86 -8.46 2.77 2.86
N ARG A 87 -9.43 3.34 3.57
CA ARG A 87 -9.40 3.39 5.03
C ARG A 87 -9.51 2.00 5.65
N GLN A 88 -10.39 1.16 5.11
CA GLN A 88 -10.52 -0.22 5.57
C GLN A 88 -9.22 -0.98 5.35
N LEU A 89 -8.57 -0.80 4.20
CA LEU A 89 -7.27 -1.40 3.90
C LEU A 89 -6.22 -0.95 4.91
N MET A 90 -6.13 0.34 5.20
CA MET A 90 -5.15 0.86 6.16
C MET A 90 -5.41 0.32 7.58
N ASN A 91 -6.67 0.19 7.98
CA ASN A 91 -7.03 -0.40 9.27
C ASN A 91 -6.61 -1.87 9.35
N GLU A 92 -6.81 -2.62 8.26
CA GLU A 92 -6.36 -4.01 8.19
C GLU A 92 -4.84 -4.14 8.34
N ILE A 93 -4.09 -3.28 7.64
CA ILE A 93 -2.62 -3.26 7.73
C ILE A 93 -2.16 -2.93 9.16
N GLU A 94 -2.78 -1.95 9.80
CA GLU A 94 -2.45 -1.60 11.18
C GLU A 94 -2.72 -2.75 12.16
N ASN A 95 -3.85 -3.43 12.01
CA ASN A 95 -4.19 -4.58 12.85
C ASN A 95 -3.18 -5.71 12.66
N TRP A 96 -2.81 -6.00 11.42
CA TRP A 96 -1.79 -7.00 11.11
C TRP A 96 -0.44 -6.61 11.71
N ALA A 97 -0.06 -5.33 11.61
CA ALA A 97 1.19 -4.83 12.17
C ALA A 97 1.23 -5.00 13.69
N ARG A 98 0.14 -4.65 14.39
CA ARG A 98 0.06 -4.83 15.85
C ARG A 98 0.13 -6.30 16.24
N THR A 99 -0.59 -7.16 15.54
CA THR A 99 -0.58 -8.61 15.78
C THR A 99 0.82 -9.20 15.62
N ASN A 100 1.61 -8.65 14.71
CA ASN A 100 2.98 -9.11 14.43
C ASN A 100 4.05 -8.28 15.16
N ASN A 101 3.65 -7.49 16.16
CA ASN A 101 4.52 -6.73 17.06
C ASN A 101 5.35 -5.63 16.39
N PHE A 102 4.89 -5.08 15.29
CA PHE A 102 5.50 -3.89 14.71
C PHE A 102 5.04 -2.65 15.46
N LYS A 103 5.92 -1.67 15.58
CA LYS A 103 5.70 -0.46 16.37
C LYS A 103 5.56 0.80 15.52
N ARG A 104 6.00 0.76 14.28
CA ARG A 104 6.00 1.92 13.40
C ARG A 104 5.68 1.53 11.98
N LEU A 105 4.83 2.34 11.34
CA LEU A 105 4.51 2.24 9.92
C LEU A 105 5.09 3.45 9.20
N ILE A 106 5.75 3.22 8.08
CA ILE A 106 6.23 4.29 7.21
C ILE A 106 5.72 4.07 5.79
N LEU A 107 5.58 5.15 5.04
CA LEU A 107 5.17 5.08 3.65
C LEU A 107 5.65 6.32 2.89
N SER A 108 5.67 6.21 1.57
CA SER A 108 5.94 7.31 0.66
C SER A 108 4.61 7.68 0.01
N ALA A 109 4.05 8.84 0.38
CA ALA A 109 2.74 9.27 -0.09
C ALA A 109 2.87 10.20 -1.29
N GLN A 110 2.12 9.92 -2.36
CA GLN A 110 1.95 10.89 -3.44
C GLN A 110 1.27 12.14 -2.87
N ASP A 111 1.75 13.33 -3.22
CA ASP A 111 1.29 14.59 -2.63
C ASP A 111 -0.23 14.76 -2.62
N PRO A 112 -0.97 14.44 -3.69
CA PRO A 112 -2.43 14.59 -3.69
C PRO A 112 -3.17 13.75 -2.65
N VAL A 113 -2.56 12.66 -2.14
CA VAL A 113 -3.20 11.78 -1.17
C VAL A 113 -2.69 11.96 0.27
N ILE A 114 -1.79 12.90 0.49
CA ILE A 114 -1.32 13.23 1.85
C ILE A 114 -2.49 13.48 2.81
N PRO A 115 -3.54 14.25 2.47
CA PRO A 115 -4.67 14.45 3.38
C PRO A 115 -5.37 13.14 3.81
N PHE A 116 -5.41 12.15 2.93
CA PHE A 116 -5.97 10.83 3.26
C PHE A 116 -5.17 10.18 4.40
N TYR A 117 -3.84 10.20 4.30
CA TYR A 117 -2.99 9.62 5.33
C TYR A 117 -2.97 10.45 6.61
N GLU A 118 -3.04 11.78 6.50
CA GLU A 118 -3.15 12.64 7.69
C GLU A 118 -4.42 12.34 8.49
N ARG A 119 -5.53 12.07 7.82
CA ARG A 119 -6.78 11.65 8.50
C ARG A 119 -6.65 10.30 9.18
N ALA A 120 -5.71 9.47 8.77
CA ALA A 120 -5.39 8.20 9.42
C ALA A 120 -4.31 8.35 10.50
N ASN A 121 -3.95 9.60 10.84
CA ASN A 121 -2.96 9.98 11.86
C ASN A 121 -1.51 9.71 11.47
N TYR A 122 -1.22 9.70 10.17
CA TYR A 122 0.17 9.74 9.70
C TYR A 122 0.67 11.18 9.68
N LEU A 123 1.96 11.36 9.94
CA LEU A 123 2.62 12.66 9.93
C LEU A 123 3.74 12.66 8.88
N ILE A 124 3.93 13.79 8.23
CA ILE A 124 5.04 13.96 7.30
C ILE A 124 6.35 13.89 8.08
N SER A 125 7.25 13.00 7.68
CA SER A 125 8.56 12.82 8.31
C SER A 125 9.69 13.43 7.49
N ASN A 126 9.47 13.69 6.20
CA ASN A 126 10.42 14.36 5.32
C ASN A 126 9.74 15.57 4.65
N PRO A 127 9.87 16.78 5.23
CA PRO A 127 9.14 17.96 4.74
C PRO A 127 9.59 18.45 3.36
N GLU A 128 10.79 18.08 2.91
CA GLU A 128 11.30 18.54 1.61
C GLU A 128 10.61 17.85 0.42
N GLY A 129 10.17 16.61 0.62
CA GLY A 129 9.58 15.83 -0.45
C GLY A 129 10.60 15.44 -1.53
N TYR A 130 10.12 14.70 -2.52
CA TYR A 130 10.94 14.21 -3.64
C TYR A 130 10.03 13.71 -4.76
N PHE A 131 10.62 13.44 -5.93
CA PHE A 131 9.91 12.80 -7.03
C PHE A 131 10.23 11.30 -7.05
N GLU A 132 9.20 10.48 -7.27
CA GLU A 132 9.34 9.06 -7.46
C GLU A 132 8.42 8.67 -8.63
N ALA A 133 8.97 7.99 -9.63
CA ALA A 133 8.26 7.69 -10.89
C ALA A 133 7.67 8.95 -11.54
N GLY A 134 8.32 10.11 -11.40
CA GLY A 134 7.86 11.38 -11.94
C GLY A 134 6.71 12.03 -11.18
N ILE A 135 6.33 11.49 -10.04
CA ILE A 135 5.23 11.96 -9.21
C ILE A 135 5.79 12.53 -7.90
N PRO A 136 5.34 13.73 -7.45
CA PRO A 136 5.82 14.29 -6.18
C PRO A 136 5.32 13.48 -4.99
N HIS A 137 6.22 13.21 -4.05
CA HIS A 137 5.97 12.39 -2.86
C HIS A 137 6.52 13.04 -1.60
N HIS A 138 5.97 12.66 -0.46
CA HIS A 138 6.54 12.92 0.86
C HIS A 138 6.52 11.63 1.68
N ASP A 139 7.54 11.42 2.49
CA ASP A 139 7.55 10.34 3.47
C ASP A 139 6.63 10.68 4.63
N MET A 140 5.90 9.68 5.09
CA MET A 140 5.00 9.81 6.23
C MET A 140 5.19 8.63 7.17
N GLU A 141 4.87 8.85 8.45
CA GLU A 141 4.98 7.78 9.45
C GLU A 141 3.85 7.84 10.48
N LYS A 142 3.60 6.69 11.09
CA LYS A 142 2.67 6.54 12.20
C LYS A 142 3.27 5.58 13.22
N VAL A 143 3.34 6.02 14.49
CA VAL A 143 3.74 5.17 15.61
C VAL A 143 2.50 4.43 16.13
N LEU A 144 2.62 3.13 16.32
CA LEU A 144 1.56 2.28 16.86
C LEU A 144 1.72 2.15 18.38
N HIS A 145 0.61 2.28 19.09
CA HIS A 145 0.57 2.16 20.54
C HIS A 145 -0.22 0.95 21.00
#